data_565a3056bf1bf09d45e26fc5c9fbf032
#
_entry.id   565a3056bf1bf09d45e26fc5c9fbf032
#
_cell.length_a   1.000
_cell.length_b   1.000
_cell.length_c   1.000
_cell.angle_alpha   90.00
_cell.angle_beta   90.00
_cell.angle_gamma   90.00
#
_symmetry.space_group_name_H-M   'P 1'
#
loop_
_entity.id
_entity.type
_entity.pdbx_description
1 polymer ?
#
loop_
_entity_poly.entity_id
_entity_poly.type
_entity_poly.pdbx_seq_one_letter_code
_entity_poly.pdbx_strand_id
1 'polypeptide(L)'
;MNPVRVKFIREKMLEVARDDGLDEEGDSTENAKILSGLDVLDIGCGGGLLSESLTRLGARTLGVDASASNIAIASLHASQDCALQNSTLSYRNATAEDLAKETPRYDVVCSMEVIEHVDNPAAFLRSCATLVKPGGHLFLSTVSRTPLAYLLTVFAAEKVLRLVEPGTHTCEKYVKPSELLDFFRSPVGESKRSWITNMYDGIAPRREAEVRGIMYLPWKGAWELVPRGAFGSTECNYLFWVRKPMPL
;
A
#
# COMPACT_ATOMS: atom_id res chain seq x y z
N MET A 1 11.28 -3.18 6.19
CA MET A 1 9.97 -3.42 5.56
C MET A 1 9.83 -2.79 4.16
N ASN A 2 10.39 -1.60 3.86
CA ASN A 2 10.23 -0.95 2.55
C ASN A 2 10.58 -1.84 1.32
N PRO A 3 11.69 -2.61 1.28
CA PRO A 3 12.01 -3.43 0.10
C PRO A 3 10.94 -4.46 -0.28
N VAL A 4 10.26 -5.07 0.70
CA VAL A 4 9.20 -6.05 0.44
C VAL A 4 7.94 -5.39 -0.11
N ARG A 5 7.61 -4.17 0.31
CA ARG A 5 6.50 -3.36 -0.23
C ARG A 5 6.75 -3.02 -1.69
N VAL A 6 7.94 -2.49 -1.98
CA VAL A 6 8.37 -2.16 -3.36
C VAL A 6 8.34 -3.40 -4.25
N LYS A 7 8.85 -4.54 -3.75
CA LYS A 7 8.80 -5.82 -4.46
C LYS A 7 7.37 -6.23 -4.80
N PHE A 8 6.44 -6.15 -3.85
CA PHE A 8 5.03 -6.50 -4.09
C PHE A 8 4.38 -5.59 -5.13
N ILE A 9 4.57 -4.27 -5.01
CA ILE A 9 4.05 -3.30 -5.98
C ILE A 9 4.59 -3.62 -7.38
N ARG A 10 5.91 -3.82 -7.50
CA ARG A 10 6.56 -4.15 -8.77
C ARG A 10 6.03 -5.44 -9.38
N GLU A 11 5.99 -6.55 -8.59
CA GLU A 11 5.47 -7.84 -9.06
C GLU A 11 4.04 -7.71 -9.57
N LYS A 12 3.19 -6.99 -8.83
CA LYS A 12 1.79 -6.82 -9.20
C LYS A 12 1.60 -5.95 -10.44
N MET A 13 2.33 -4.86 -10.56
CA MET A 13 2.25 -3.98 -11.74
C MET A 13 2.73 -4.71 -13.00
N LEU A 14 3.80 -5.51 -12.93
CA LEU A 14 4.24 -6.36 -14.03
C LEU A 14 3.21 -7.44 -14.40
N GLU A 15 2.58 -8.08 -13.39
CA GLU A 15 1.54 -9.07 -13.61
C GLU A 15 0.35 -8.45 -14.35
N VAL A 16 -0.10 -7.27 -13.92
CA VAL A 16 -1.23 -6.57 -14.56
C VAL A 16 -0.87 -6.12 -15.98
N ALA A 17 0.33 -5.60 -16.20
CA ALA A 17 0.77 -5.19 -17.53
C ALA A 17 0.74 -6.36 -18.52
N ARG A 18 1.19 -7.56 -18.11
CA ARG A 18 1.09 -8.79 -18.91
C ARG A 18 -0.35 -9.19 -19.17
N ASP A 19 -1.18 -9.17 -18.13
CA ASP A 19 -2.60 -9.53 -18.23
C ASP A 19 -3.39 -8.59 -19.15
N ASP A 20 -2.99 -7.32 -19.22
CA ASP A 20 -3.58 -6.29 -20.10
C ASP A 20 -2.95 -6.28 -21.51
N GLY A 21 -1.94 -7.14 -21.77
CA GLY A 21 -1.26 -7.22 -23.07
C GLY A 21 -0.37 -6.01 -23.39
N LEU A 22 0.08 -5.32 -22.34
CA LEU A 22 0.93 -4.11 -22.46
C LEU A 22 2.43 -4.44 -22.36
N ASP A 23 2.81 -5.67 -22.05
CA ASP A 23 4.19 -6.12 -22.04
C ASP A 23 4.66 -6.34 -23.48
N GLU A 24 5.52 -5.46 -24.00
CA GLU A 24 6.35 -5.78 -25.16
C GLU A 24 7.37 -6.85 -24.73
N GLU A 25 7.40 -7.98 -25.46
CA GLU A 25 8.36 -9.06 -25.22
C GLU A 25 9.77 -8.51 -25.26
N GLY A 26 10.44 -8.41 -24.13
CA GLY A 26 11.88 -8.18 -24.14
C GLY A 26 12.54 -7.44 -22.99
N ASP A 27 11.86 -6.67 -22.17
CA ASP A 27 12.55 -5.92 -21.10
C ASP A 27 12.26 -6.47 -19.70
N SER A 28 12.78 -7.68 -19.44
CA SER A 28 12.74 -8.35 -18.13
C SER A 28 13.88 -7.92 -17.19
N THR A 29 14.46 -6.74 -17.39
CA THR A 29 15.56 -6.28 -16.55
C THR A 29 15.05 -5.86 -15.17
N GLU A 30 15.77 -6.22 -14.12
CA GLU A 30 15.51 -5.80 -12.72
C GLU A 30 15.44 -4.27 -12.56
N ASN A 31 15.90 -3.52 -13.54
CA ASN A 31 16.01 -2.06 -13.58
C ASN A 31 14.91 -1.36 -14.39
N ALA A 32 13.91 -2.09 -14.91
CA ALA A 32 12.83 -1.46 -15.65
C ALA A 32 12.07 -0.45 -14.79
N LYS A 33 11.89 0.76 -15.30
CA LYS A 33 11.08 1.82 -14.67
C LYS A 33 9.60 1.53 -14.89
N ILE A 34 9.09 0.49 -14.24
CA ILE A 34 7.74 -0.06 -14.42
C ILE A 34 6.61 0.91 -14.09
N LEU A 35 6.90 2.00 -13.37
CA LEU A 35 5.96 3.06 -13.05
C LEU A 35 6.18 4.30 -13.94
N SER A 36 6.94 4.17 -15.02
CA SER A 36 7.21 5.30 -15.91
C SER A 36 5.93 5.88 -16.50
N GLY A 37 5.80 7.20 -16.38
CA GLY A 37 4.61 7.92 -16.88
C GLY A 37 3.38 7.86 -15.97
N LEU A 38 3.41 7.08 -14.87
CA LEU A 38 2.28 6.97 -13.95
C LEU A 38 2.33 8.05 -12.85
N ASP A 39 1.16 8.57 -12.49
CA ASP A 39 0.95 9.41 -11.34
C ASP A 39 0.72 8.53 -10.11
N VAL A 40 1.57 8.68 -9.09
CA VAL A 40 1.54 7.86 -7.88
C VAL A 40 1.34 8.73 -6.65
N LEU A 41 0.42 8.32 -5.79
CA LEU A 41 0.17 8.94 -4.48
C LEU A 41 0.59 7.99 -3.37
N ASP A 42 1.38 8.49 -2.42
CA ASP A 42 1.78 7.78 -1.21
C ASP A 42 1.16 8.47 0.01
N ILE A 43 0.10 7.88 0.56
CA ILE A 43 -0.68 8.42 1.70
C ILE A 43 -0.08 7.92 3.00
N GLY A 44 0.23 8.83 3.92
CA GLY A 44 0.96 8.53 5.15
C GLY A 44 2.42 8.21 4.85
N CYS A 45 3.06 9.02 3.99
CA CYS A 45 4.41 8.76 3.49
C CYS A 45 5.50 8.81 4.57
N GLY A 46 5.22 9.34 5.77
CA GLY A 46 6.18 9.46 6.85
C GLY A 46 7.44 10.19 6.40
N GLY A 47 8.61 9.58 6.61
CA GLY A 47 9.91 10.10 6.17
C GLY A 47 10.22 9.92 4.68
N GLY A 48 9.26 9.53 3.84
CA GLY A 48 9.36 9.54 2.37
C GLY A 48 10.01 8.31 1.72
N LEU A 49 10.43 7.30 2.48
CA LEU A 49 11.20 6.15 1.95
C LEU A 49 10.50 5.37 0.84
N LEU A 50 9.17 5.20 0.94
CA LEU A 50 8.40 4.54 -0.12
C LEU A 50 8.25 5.48 -1.32
N SER A 51 7.87 6.73 -1.10
CA SER A 51 7.72 7.74 -2.15
C SER A 51 8.97 7.86 -3.03
N GLU A 52 10.16 7.91 -2.41
CA GLU A 52 11.43 7.93 -3.13
C GLU A 52 11.66 6.66 -3.95
N SER A 53 11.34 5.49 -3.37
CA SER A 53 11.48 4.21 -4.06
C SER A 53 10.57 4.12 -5.28
N LEU A 54 9.32 4.60 -5.19
CA LEU A 54 8.37 4.65 -6.30
C LEU A 54 8.84 5.61 -7.39
N THR A 55 9.41 6.76 -7.00
CA THR A 55 10.01 7.70 -7.95
C THR A 55 11.19 7.10 -8.70
N ARG A 56 12.06 6.32 -8.02
CA ARG A 56 13.16 5.59 -8.68
C ARG A 56 12.66 4.53 -9.68
N LEU A 57 11.44 4.00 -9.48
CA LEU A 57 10.75 3.14 -10.45
C LEU A 57 10.11 3.90 -11.61
N GLY A 58 10.32 5.23 -11.70
CA GLY A 58 9.90 6.08 -12.82
C GLY A 58 8.60 6.84 -12.61
N ALA A 59 7.96 6.73 -11.45
CA ALA A 59 6.71 7.41 -11.15
C ALA A 59 6.86 8.94 -11.00
N ARG A 60 5.79 9.66 -11.32
CA ARG A 60 5.55 11.01 -10.77
C ARG A 60 4.88 10.86 -9.41
N THR A 61 5.61 11.08 -8.33
CA THR A 61 5.15 10.72 -6.99
C THR A 61 4.80 11.94 -6.15
N LEU A 62 3.61 11.94 -5.56
CA LEU A 62 3.22 12.84 -4.48
C LEU A 62 3.17 12.03 -3.17
N GLY A 63 4.01 12.38 -2.20
CA GLY A 63 3.91 11.90 -0.84
C GLY A 63 3.08 12.84 0.02
N VAL A 64 2.11 12.33 0.76
CA VAL A 64 1.32 13.13 1.71
C VAL A 64 1.32 12.52 3.09
N ASP A 65 1.35 13.39 4.10
CA ASP A 65 1.25 12.98 5.50
C ASP A 65 0.53 14.07 6.30
N ALA A 66 -0.27 13.66 7.28
CA ALA A 66 -0.98 14.58 8.18
C ALA A 66 -0.02 15.32 9.12
N SER A 67 1.19 14.79 9.35
CA SER A 67 2.23 15.40 10.16
C SER A 67 3.14 16.29 9.32
N ALA A 68 3.13 17.59 9.58
CA ALA A 68 4.04 18.55 8.95
C ALA A 68 5.52 18.24 9.25
N SER A 69 5.83 17.66 10.42
CA SER A 69 7.19 17.24 10.77
C SER A 69 7.68 16.08 9.91
N ASN A 70 6.81 15.09 9.60
CA ASN A 70 7.14 14.01 8.68
C ASN A 70 7.45 14.54 7.27
N ILE A 71 6.64 15.48 6.79
CA ILE A 71 6.85 16.12 5.49
C ILE A 71 8.17 16.89 5.45
N ALA A 72 8.53 17.60 6.52
CA ALA A 72 9.82 18.28 6.60
C ALA A 72 10.99 17.30 6.54
N ILE A 73 10.91 16.16 7.26
CA ILE A 73 11.90 15.08 7.23
C ILE A 73 12.01 14.48 5.83
N ALA A 74 10.88 14.12 5.21
CA ALA A 74 10.85 13.54 3.86
C ALA A 74 11.47 14.49 2.82
N SER A 75 11.12 15.76 2.88
CA SER A 75 11.65 16.79 1.97
C SER A 75 13.15 16.97 2.15
N LEU A 76 13.63 17.02 3.41
CA LEU A 76 15.05 17.11 3.72
C LEU A 76 15.81 15.88 3.20
N HIS A 77 15.30 14.69 3.45
CA HIS A 77 15.93 13.44 3.01
C HIS A 77 16.04 13.38 1.48
N ALA A 78 14.95 13.66 0.77
CA ALA A 78 14.94 13.69 -0.69
C ALA A 78 15.91 14.75 -1.28
N SER A 79 16.05 15.90 -0.63
CA SER A 79 16.98 16.97 -1.09
C SER A 79 18.46 16.57 -1.01
N GLN A 80 18.80 15.60 -0.17
CA GLN A 80 20.16 15.10 -0.02
C GLN A 80 20.54 14.05 -1.06
N ASP A 81 19.55 13.52 -1.80
CA ASP A 81 19.78 12.52 -2.86
C ASP A 81 19.86 13.20 -4.24
N CYS A 82 21.06 13.24 -4.80
CA CYS A 82 21.30 13.80 -6.13
C CYS A 82 20.46 13.14 -7.23
N ALA A 83 20.09 11.87 -7.08
CA ALA A 83 19.25 11.15 -8.04
C ALA A 83 17.78 11.63 -8.02
N LEU A 84 17.37 12.30 -6.95
CA LEU A 84 16.01 12.81 -6.76
C LEU A 84 15.89 14.33 -6.98
N GLN A 85 16.99 15.08 -7.05
CA GLN A 85 16.97 16.54 -7.16
C GLN A 85 16.23 17.08 -8.37
N ASN A 86 16.24 16.34 -9.49
CA ASN A 86 15.53 16.69 -10.72
C ASN A 86 14.36 15.70 -11.00
N SER A 87 13.89 15.00 -9.98
CA SER A 87 12.82 14.03 -10.12
C SER A 87 11.43 14.69 -10.02
N THR A 88 10.42 13.91 -10.32
CA THR A 88 9.01 14.27 -10.21
C THR A 88 8.44 13.91 -8.84
N LEU A 89 9.28 13.94 -7.77
CA LEU A 89 8.89 13.73 -6.39
C LEU A 89 8.51 15.05 -5.73
N SER A 90 7.37 15.05 -5.06
CA SER A 90 6.91 16.16 -4.25
C SER A 90 6.26 15.68 -2.96
N TYR A 91 6.27 16.53 -1.93
CA TYR A 91 5.65 16.25 -0.65
C TYR A 91 4.68 17.35 -0.24
N ARG A 92 3.58 16.95 0.41
CA ARG A 92 2.55 17.88 0.86
C ARG A 92 1.97 17.45 2.22
N ASN A 93 1.84 18.40 3.13
CA ASN A 93 1.10 18.18 4.37
C ASN A 93 -0.41 18.21 4.07
N ALA A 94 -1.04 17.04 4.05
CA ALA A 94 -2.47 16.87 3.76
C ALA A 94 -2.92 15.49 4.23
N THR A 95 -4.24 15.33 4.44
CA THR A 95 -4.89 14.04 4.65
C THR A 95 -5.46 13.48 3.35
N ALA A 96 -5.80 12.18 3.34
CA ALA A 96 -6.48 11.55 2.22
C ALA A 96 -7.86 12.20 1.96
N GLU A 97 -8.55 12.55 3.04
CA GLU A 97 -9.88 13.17 3.01
C GLU A 97 -9.84 14.57 2.38
N ASP A 98 -8.80 15.34 2.66
CA ASP A 98 -8.62 16.69 2.09
C ASP A 98 -8.31 16.58 0.60
N LEU A 99 -7.39 15.71 0.21
CA LEU A 99 -7.09 15.45 -1.21
C LEU A 99 -8.32 14.97 -1.99
N ALA A 100 -9.13 14.10 -1.40
CA ALA A 100 -10.32 13.58 -2.07
C ALA A 100 -11.32 14.70 -2.46
N LYS A 101 -11.37 15.80 -1.69
CA LYS A 101 -12.19 16.99 -1.99
C LYS A 101 -11.67 17.81 -3.20
N GLU A 102 -10.34 17.75 -3.45
CA GLU A 102 -9.71 18.47 -4.56
C GLU A 102 -9.85 17.74 -5.90
N THR A 103 -10.40 16.53 -5.90
CA THR A 103 -10.66 15.70 -7.08
C THR A 103 -9.45 15.24 -7.92
N PRO A 104 -8.18 15.26 -7.44
CA PRO A 104 -7.09 14.64 -8.18
C PRO A 104 -7.32 13.13 -8.30
N ARG A 105 -6.73 12.52 -9.32
CA ARG A 105 -6.79 11.06 -9.53
C ARG A 105 -5.42 10.54 -9.93
N TYR A 106 -5.06 9.38 -9.38
CA TYR A 106 -3.74 8.76 -9.52
C TYR A 106 -3.89 7.37 -10.13
N ASP A 107 -2.87 6.97 -10.91
CA ASP A 107 -2.80 5.62 -11.49
C ASP A 107 -2.56 4.58 -10.39
N VAL A 108 -1.74 4.94 -9.41
CA VAL A 108 -1.44 4.11 -8.23
C VAL A 108 -1.59 4.93 -6.97
N VAL A 109 -2.32 4.41 -6.00
CA VAL A 109 -2.41 4.95 -4.64
C VAL A 109 -1.84 3.92 -3.68
N CYS A 110 -0.88 4.33 -2.86
CA CYS A 110 -0.30 3.53 -1.79
C CYS A 110 -0.68 4.12 -0.43
N SER A 111 -0.96 3.27 0.55
CA SER A 111 -1.10 3.67 1.95
C SER A 111 -0.64 2.52 2.85
N MET A 112 0.58 2.66 3.37
CA MET A 112 1.27 1.58 4.06
C MET A 112 1.35 1.84 5.57
N GLU A 113 0.75 0.98 6.39
CA GLU A 113 0.69 1.10 7.86
C GLU A 113 0.01 2.42 8.30
N VAL A 114 -1.15 2.72 7.74
CA VAL A 114 -1.91 3.95 8.05
C VAL A 114 -3.30 3.63 8.56
N ILE A 115 -3.98 2.64 7.96
CA ILE A 115 -5.38 2.35 8.25
C ILE A 115 -5.67 2.03 9.72
N GLU A 116 -4.71 1.44 10.43
CA GLU A 116 -4.78 1.15 11.86
C GLU A 116 -4.67 2.39 12.75
N HIS A 117 -4.27 3.52 12.20
CA HIS A 117 -4.11 4.78 12.94
C HIS A 117 -5.27 5.76 12.72
N VAL A 118 -6.16 5.48 11.76
CA VAL A 118 -7.31 6.36 11.49
C VAL A 118 -8.51 6.02 12.38
N ASP A 119 -9.32 7.02 12.72
CA ASP A 119 -10.49 6.81 13.58
C ASP A 119 -11.66 6.18 12.82
N ASN A 120 -11.77 6.42 11.51
CA ASN A 120 -12.81 5.85 10.66
C ASN A 120 -12.21 5.17 9.43
N PRO A 121 -11.81 3.88 9.53
CA PRO A 121 -11.21 3.14 8.42
C PRO A 121 -12.08 3.11 7.16
N ALA A 122 -13.41 3.01 7.30
CA ALA A 122 -14.30 2.97 6.15
C ALA A 122 -14.38 4.31 5.40
N ALA A 123 -14.34 5.44 6.10
CA ALA A 123 -14.27 6.77 5.48
C ALA A 123 -12.91 6.96 4.79
N PHE A 124 -11.82 6.58 5.43
CA PHE A 124 -10.48 6.61 4.89
C PHE A 124 -10.36 5.78 3.59
N LEU A 125 -10.86 4.54 3.58
CA LEU A 125 -10.85 3.68 2.39
C LEU A 125 -11.68 4.29 1.25
N ARG A 126 -12.81 4.94 1.55
CA ARG A 126 -13.58 5.69 0.52
C ARG A 126 -12.79 6.84 -0.07
N SER A 127 -12.06 7.60 0.74
CA SER A 127 -11.18 8.67 0.28
C SER A 127 -10.07 8.11 -0.62
N CYS A 128 -9.39 7.04 -0.20
CA CYS A 128 -8.40 6.36 -1.02
C CYS A 128 -8.98 5.91 -2.36
N ALA A 129 -10.16 5.25 -2.34
CA ALA A 129 -10.83 4.76 -3.55
C ALA A 129 -11.23 5.90 -4.51
N THR A 130 -11.60 7.07 -3.95
CA THR A 130 -11.91 8.26 -4.74
C THR A 130 -10.67 8.78 -5.46
N LEU A 131 -9.51 8.71 -4.86
CA LEU A 131 -8.24 9.18 -5.40
C LEU A 131 -7.66 8.28 -6.52
N VAL A 132 -8.13 7.05 -6.66
CA VAL A 132 -7.69 6.13 -7.73
C VAL A 132 -8.42 6.42 -9.04
N LYS A 133 -7.68 6.52 -10.16
CA LYS A 133 -8.25 6.57 -11.52
C LYS A 133 -9.03 5.28 -11.85
N PRO A 134 -10.04 5.32 -12.73
CA PRO A 134 -10.60 4.08 -13.30
C PRO A 134 -9.48 3.23 -13.93
N GLY A 135 -9.52 1.91 -13.68
CA GLY A 135 -8.43 0.99 -14.08
C GLY A 135 -7.18 1.04 -13.22
N GLY A 136 -7.05 2.04 -12.33
CA GLY A 136 -5.89 2.22 -11.46
C GLY A 136 -5.88 1.29 -10.25
N HIS A 137 -4.87 1.44 -9.40
CA HIS A 137 -4.48 0.49 -8.38
C HIS A 137 -4.42 1.12 -6.99
N LEU A 138 -4.93 0.39 -5.99
CA LEU A 138 -4.76 0.73 -4.57
C LEU A 138 -3.93 -0.35 -3.88
N PHE A 139 -2.86 0.06 -3.22
CA PHE A 139 -2.00 -0.79 -2.40
C PHE A 139 -2.09 -0.35 -0.95
N LEU A 140 -2.33 -1.30 -0.05
CA LEU A 140 -2.38 -1.07 1.40
C LEU A 140 -1.44 -2.06 2.09
N SER A 141 -0.95 -1.70 3.27
CA SER A 141 -0.40 -2.65 4.24
C SER A 141 -0.95 -2.35 5.62
N THR A 142 -1.10 -3.39 6.43
CA THR A 142 -1.50 -3.27 7.83
C THR A 142 -1.27 -4.58 8.57
N VAL A 143 -1.69 -4.63 9.83
CA VAL A 143 -1.61 -5.80 10.70
C VAL A 143 -3.00 -6.43 10.84
N SER A 144 -3.05 -7.76 10.77
CA SER A 144 -4.30 -8.52 10.94
C SER A 144 -4.72 -8.58 12.40
N ARG A 145 -6.02 -8.44 12.69
CA ARG A 145 -6.59 -8.56 14.03
C ARG A 145 -6.70 -10.02 14.44
N THR A 146 -5.57 -10.62 14.83
CA THR A 146 -5.47 -12.02 15.26
C THR A 146 -4.74 -12.14 16.61
N PRO A 147 -4.94 -13.24 17.35
CA PRO A 147 -4.18 -13.50 18.57
C PRO A 147 -2.66 -13.58 18.32
N LEU A 148 -2.24 -14.10 17.16
CA LEU A 148 -0.84 -14.19 16.78
C LEU A 148 -0.24 -12.79 16.56
N ALA A 149 -0.94 -11.92 15.85
CA ALA A 149 -0.50 -10.54 15.66
C ALA A 149 -0.37 -9.81 16.98
N TYR A 150 -1.35 -9.96 17.90
CA TYR A 150 -1.27 -9.39 19.25
C TYR A 150 -0.03 -9.89 20.01
N LEU A 151 0.21 -11.19 19.99
CA LEU A 151 1.37 -11.79 20.67
C LEU A 151 2.70 -11.22 20.11
N LEU A 152 2.81 -11.09 18.81
CA LEU A 152 4.06 -10.65 18.18
C LEU A 152 4.26 -9.13 18.28
N THR A 153 3.23 -8.33 18.05
CA THR A 153 3.37 -6.87 17.96
C THR A 153 3.25 -6.19 19.33
N VAL A 154 2.26 -6.56 20.14
CA VAL A 154 2.01 -5.91 21.43
C VAL A 154 2.82 -6.58 22.54
N PHE A 155 2.71 -7.90 22.67
CA PHE A 155 3.37 -8.61 23.78
C PHE A 155 4.87 -8.73 23.58
N ALA A 156 5.32 -9.28 22.44
CA ALA A 156 6.74 -9.51 22.20
C ALA A 156 7.50 -8.20 21.90
N ALA A 157 7.01 -7.38 20.97
CA ALA A 157 7.74 -6.19 20.55
C ALA A 157 7.68 -5.04 21.57
N GLU A 158 6.53 -4.78 22.18
CA GLU A 158 6.38 -3.68 23.15
C GLU A 158 6.78 -4.07 24.57
N LYS A 159 6.25 -5.20 25.09
CA LYS A 159 6.40 -5.54 26.51
C LYS A 159 7.66 -6.31 26.84
N VAL A 160 8.10 -7.22 25.95
CA VAL A 160 9.27 -8.08 26.20
C VAL A 160 10.54 -7.48 25.64
N LEU A 161 10.57 -7.16 24.35
CA LEU A 161 11.79 -6.70 23.66
C LEU A 161 11.95 -5.18 23.72
N ARG A 162 10.91 -4.43 24.03
CA ARG A 162 10.89 -2.95 24.10
C ARG A 162 11.45 -2.30 22.82
N LEU A 163 11.17 -2.92 21.67
CA LEU A 163 11.60 -2.42 20.36
C LEU A 163 10.74 -1.25 19.87
N VAL A 164 9.54 -1.09 20.45
CA VAL A 164 8.57 -0.04 20.13
C VAL A 164 8.00 0.51 21.43
N GLU A 165 7.62 1.79 21.44
CA GLU A 165 7.01 2.41 22.62
C GLU A 165 5.69 1.74 23.00
N PRO A 166 5.42 1.53 24.30
CA PRO A 166 4.15 0.97 24.79
C PRO A 166 2.95 1.80 24.32
N GLY A 167 1.92 1.11 23.78
CA GLY A 167 0.71 1.76 23.28
C GLY A 167 0.76 2.18 21.79
N THR A 168 1.86 1.90 21.08
CA THR A 168 1.97 2.14 19.64
C THR A 168 0.96 1.29 18.86
N HIS A 169 0.66 0.08 19.35
CA HIS A 169 -0.24 -0.86 18.70
C HIS A 169 -1.49 -1.13 19.53
N THR A 170 -2.65 -0.80 18.99
CA THR A 170 -3.94 -1.12 19.56
C THR A 170 -4.61 -2.19 18.72
N CYS A 171 -4.64 -3.43 19.21
CA CYS A 171 -5.14 -4.59 18.46
C CYS A 171 -6.58 -4.40 17.93
N GLU A 172 -7.40 -3.60 18.62
CA GLU A 172 -8.76 -3.27 18.21
C GLU A 172 -8.83 -2.51 16.89
N LYS A 173 -7.78 -1.74 16.56
CA LYS A 173 -7.67 -0.96 15.33
C LYS A 173 -7.10 -1.76 14.15
N TYR A 174 -6.63 -2.99 14.39
CA TYR A 174 -6.14 -3.85 13.32
C TYR A 174 -7.27 -4.30 12.40
N VAL A 175 -6.98 -4.49 11.13
CA VAL A 175 -7.95 -4.79 10.08
C VAL A 175 -7.70 -6.20 9.55
N LYS A 176 -8.74 -7.06 9.52
CA LYS A 176 -8.62 -8.38 8.91
C LYS A 176 -8.64 -8.29 7.39
N PRO A 177 -7.92 -9.18 6.68
CA PRO A 177 -7.99 -9.24 5.21
C PRO A 177 -9.41 -9.37 4.67
N SER A 178 -10.27 -10.15 5.34
CA SER A 178 -11.68 -10.31 4.97
C SER A 178 -12.46 -9.01 5.02
N GLU A 179 -12.17 -8.12 5.96
CA GLU A 179 -12.85 -6.83 6.11
C GLU A 179 -12.53 -5.90 4.91
N LEU A 180 -11.29 -5.92 4.42
CA LEU A 180 -10.91 -5.18 3.21
C LEU A 180 -11.56 -5.78 1.95
N LEU A 181 -11.55 -7.11 1.82
CA LEU A 181 -12.21 -7.79 0.71
C LEU A 181 -13.70 -7.48 0.69
N ASP A 182 -14.40 -7.56 1.82
CA ASP A 182 -15.83 -7.28 1.93
C ASP A 182 -16.14 -5.79 1.66
N PHE A 183 -15.27 -4.89 2.08
CA PHE A 183 -15.40 -3.47 1.76
C PHE A 183 -15.40 -3.23 0.24
N PHE A 184 -14.45 -3.81 -0.51
CA PHE A 184 -14.34 -3.61 -1.96
C PHE A 184 -15.30 -4.50 -2.78
N ARG A 185 -15.94 -5.48 -2.18
CA ARG A 185 -17.11 -6.19 -2.75
C ARG A 185 -18.38 -5.36 -2.70
N SER A 186 -18.46 -4.45 -1.76
CA SER A 186 -19.56 -3.47 -1.70
C SER A 186 -19.32 -2.36 -2.71
N PRO A 187 -20.38 -1.67 -3.18
CA PRO A 187 -20.22 -0.51 -4.05
C PRO A 187 -19.39 0.60 -3.39
N VAL A 188 -18.29 0.97 -4.01
CA VAL A 188 -17.35 1.97 -3.48
C VAL A 188 -17.14 3.10 -4.49
N GLY A 189 -17.04 4.33 -3.97
CA GLY A 189 -16.76 5.53 -4.75
C GLY A 189 -17.96 6.05 -5.54
N GLU A 190 -17.70 6.99 -6.44
CA GLU A 190 -18.72 7.68 -7.23
C GLU A 190 -19.49 6.76 -8.20
N SER A 191 -18.80 5.76 -8.74
CA SER A 191 -19.38 4.79 -9.68
C SER A 191 -20.34 3.79 -9.03
N LYS A 192 -20.39 3.74 -7.70
CA LYS A 192 -21.19 2.78 -6.93
C LYS A 192 -21.02 1.32 -7.42
N ARG A 193 -19.83 0.97 -7.91
CA ARG A 193 -19.51 -0.38 -8.37
C ARG A 193 -18.63 -1.10 -7.36
N SER A 194 -18.81 -2.40 -7.25
CA SER A 194 -17.88 -3.28 -6.55
C SER A 194 -16.57 -3.35 -7.33
N TRP A 195 -15.43 -3.32 -6.62
CA TRP A 195 -14.12 -3.51 -7.23
C TRP A 195 -13.73 -4.99 -7.29
N ILE A 196 -14.40 -5.80 -6.48
CA ILE A 196 -14.26 -7.27 -6.46
C ILE A 196 -15.62 -7.85 -6.81
N THR A 197 -15.70 -8.64 -7.88
CA THR A 197 -16.97 -9.14 -8.39
C THR A 197 -17.37 -10.44 -7.74
N ASN A 198 -16.52 -11.47 -7.81
CA ASN A 198 -16.79 -12.79 -7.29
C ASN A 198 -15.65 -13.26 -6.39
N MET A 199 -16.00 -14.03 -5.36
CA MET A 199 -15.04 -14.70 -4.49
C MET A 199 -15.19 -16.21 -4.65
N TYR A 200 -14.07 -16.90 -4.74
CA TYR A 200 -14.01 -18.38 -4.77
C TYR A 200 -13.26 -18.83 -3.51
N ASP A 201 -13.93 -19.56 -2.64
CA ASP A 201 -13.38 -20.04 -1.35
C ASP A 201 -12.69 -18.93 -0.53
N GLY A 202 -13.29 -17.73 -0.50
CA GLY A 202 -12.72 -16.58 0.23
C GLY A 202 -11.57 -15.87 -0.49
N ILE A 203 -11.25 -16.26 -1.72
CA ILE A 203 -10.18 -15.68 -2.53
C ILE A 203 -10.76 -14.84 -3.66
N ALA A 204 -10.30 -13.61 -3.79
CA ALA A 204 -10.67 -12.72 -4.89
C ALA A 204 -9.97 -13.14 -6.20
N PRO A 205 -10.57 -12.83 -7.37
CA PRO A 205 -9.89 -12.98 -8.66
C PRO A 205 -8.57 -12.19 -8.68
N ARG A 206 -7.48 -12.81 -9.11
CA ARG A 206 -6.13 -12.20 -9.11
C ARG A 206 -6.01 -10.92 -9.93
N ARG A 207 -6.92 -10.71 -10.89
CA ARG A 207 -7.01 -9.48 -11.69
C ARG A 207 -7.74 -8.36 -10.98
N GLU A 208 -8.45 -8.64 -9.88
CA GLU A 208 -9.25 -7.68 -9.13
C GLU A 208 -8.64 -7.33 -7.79
N ALA A 209 -8.18 -8.34 -7.02
CA ALA A 209 -7.55 -8.13 -5.72
C ALA A 209 -6.58 -9.25 -5.34
N GLU A 210 -5.62 -8.92 -4.48
CA GLU A 210 -4.70 -9.89 -3.86
C GLU A 210 -4.41 -9.50 -2.41
N VAL A 211 -4.43 -10.49 -1.53
CA VAL A 211 -3.89 -10.41 -0.17
C VAL A 211 -2.60 -11.22 -0.11
N ARG A 212 -1.52 -10.60 0.39
CA ARG A 212 -0.21 -11.25 0.46
C ARG A 212 0.40 -11.05 1.84
N GLY A 213 0.65 -12.14 2.55
CA GLY A 213 1.38 -12.09 3.82
C GLY A 213 2.82 -11.65 3.65
N ILE A 214 3.33 -10.97 4.67
CA ILE A 214 4.75 -10.66 4.81
C ILE A 214 5.25 -11.13 6.16
N MET A 215 6.49 -11.63 6.21
CA MET A 215 7.09 -12.19 7.42
C MET A 215 8.51 -11.65 7.60
N TYR A 216 8.83 -11.27 8.81
CA TYR A 216 10.23 -10.98 9.16
C TYR A 216 10.97 -12.30 9.42
N LEU A 217 12.10 -12.47 8.77
CA LEU A 217 12.98 -13.62 8.93
C LEU A 217 14.23 -13.21 9.74
N PRO A 218 14.28 -13.52 11.07
CA PRO A 218 15.36 -13.04 11.93
C PRO A 218 16.76 -13.47 11.47
N TRP A 219 16.86 -14.68 10.93
CA TRP A 219 18.16 -15.22 10.42
C TRP A 219 18.64 -14.56 9.12
N LYS A 220 17.76 -13.83 8.41
CA LYS A 220 18.10 -13.01 7.24
C LYS A 220 18.14 -11.52 7.55
N GLY A 221 17.65 -11.10 8.71
CA GLY A 221 17.47 -9.69 9.06
C GLY A 221 16.54 -8.93 8.10
N ALA A 222 15.62 -9.64 7.41
CA ALA A 222 14.85 -9.10 6.31
C ALA A 222 13.36 -9.50 6.37
N TRP A 223 12.52 -8.66 5.80
CA TRP A 223 11.13 -8.97 5.52
C TRP A 223 11.00 -9.63 4.15
N GLU A 224 10.21 -10.69 4.06
CA GLU A 224 9.94 -11.39 2.80
C GLU A 224 8.45 -11.54 2.53
N LEU A 225 8.09 -11.59 1.25
CA LEU A 225 6.77 -11.99 0.81
C LEU A 225 6.58 -13.48 1.05
N VAL A 226 5.51 -13.83 1.74
CA VAL A 226 5.13 -15.22 1.92
C VAL A 226 4.58 -15.77 0.60
N PRO A 227 4.87 -17.04 0.23
CA PRO A 227 4.27 -17.65 -0.95
C PRO A 227 2.74 -17.54 -0.97
N ARG A 228 2.18 -17.37 -2.17
CA ARG A 228 0.72 -17.31 -2.36
C ARG A 228 0.06 -18.59 -1.86
N GLY A 229 -1.05 -18.45 -1.13
CA GLY A 229 -1.82 -19.59 -0.61
C GLY A 229 -1.17 -20.32 0.57
N ALA A 230 -0.05 -19.84 1.10
CA ALA A 230 0.54 -20.44 2.29
C ALA A 230 -0.39 -20.29 3.49
N PHE A 231 -0.62 -21.38 4.21
CA PHE A 231 -1.47 -21.40 5.39
C PHE A 231 -0.99 -20.41 6.46
N GLY A 232 -1.90 -19.65 7.05
CA GLY A 232 -1.58 -18.69 8.10
C GLY A 232 -0.74 -17.48 7.66
N SER A 233 -0.49 -17.31 6.36
CA SER A 233 0.39 -16.25 5.84
C SER A 233 -0.06 -14.83 6.16
N THR A 234 -1.37 -14.62 6.35
CA THR A 234 -2.00 -13.31 6.60
C THR A 234 -2.42 -13.09 8.06
N GLU A 235 -1.92 -13.95 8.96
CA GLU A 235 -2.26 -13.88 10.37
C GLU A 235 -1.58 -12.72 11.13
N CYS A 236 -0.57 -12.09 10.53
CA CYS A 236 0.14 -10.95 11.13
C CYS A 236 0.15 -9.77 10.18
N ASN A 237 1.30 -9.45 9.59
CA ASN A 237 1.42 -8.35 8.64
C ASN A 237 1.07 -8.83 7.23
N TYR A 238 0.32 -8.02 6.49
CA TYR A 238 -0.02 -8.34 5.12
C TYR A 238 -0.07 -7.10 4.23
N LEU A 239 0.06 -7.34 2.94
CA LEU A 239 -0.13 -6.39 1.86
C LEU A 239 -1.44 -6.72 1.16
N PHE A 240 -2.17 -5.70 0.79
CA PHE A 240 -3.42 -5.80 0.06
C PHE A 240 -3.32 -4.97 -1.21
N TRP A 241 -3.77 -5.52 -2.32
CA TRP A 241 -3.91 -4.81 -3.58
C TRP A 241 -5.32 -5.00 -4.13
N VAL A 242 -5.87 -3.95 -4.72
CA VAL A 242 -7.16 -4.00 -5.41
C VAL A 242 -7.12 -3.05 -6.61
N ARG A 243 -7.76 -3.45 -7.71
CA ARG A 243 -7.87 -2.67 -8.95
C ARG A 243 -9.25 -2.03 -9.05
N LYS A 244 -9.28 -0.72 -9.33
CA LYS A 244 -10.54 -0.02 -9.61
C LYS A 244 -11.07 -0.43 -10.99
N PRO A 245 -12.35 -0.85 -11.11
CA PRO A 245 -12.90 -1.23 -12.40
C PRO A 245 -12.95 -0.05 -13.37
N MET A 246 -12.84 -0.33 -14.66
CA MET A 246 -13.09 0.64 -15.71
C MET A 246 -14.58 1.04 -15.72
N PRO A 247 -14.91 2.28 -16.15
CA PRO A 247 -16.30 2.65 -16.41
C PRO A 247 -16.91 1.72 -17.47
N LEU A 248 -18.24 1.53 -17.41
CA LEU A 248 -18.99 0.83 -18.46
C LEU A 248 -19.09 1.70 -19.69
#